data_6f0456b820593eea9693e583f1c695ab
#
_entry.id   6f0456b820593eea9693e583f1c695ab
#
_cell.length_a   1.000
_cell.length_b   1.000
_cell.length_c   1.000
_cell.angle_alpha   90.00
_cell.angle_beta   90.00
_cell.angle_gamma   90.00
#
_symmetry.space_group_name_H-M   'P 1'
#
loop_
_entity.id
_entity.type
_entity.pdbx_description
1 polymer ?
#
loop_
_entity_poly.entity_id
_entity_poly.type
_entity_poly.pdbx_seq_one_letter_code
_entity_poly.pdbx_strand_id
1 'polypeptide(L)'
;MRAAFGDARVYYAMKANPNLSLLRRLAAAGVGAECVSPGEIARAEKAGLRGDRLIVNGPAKSASEYAAGARLGATFIVDRAEEVGLLPPASRALVRVNPALEVSTHDHLATGAAGSKFGVTLAQAPEVLDALRAAGHTALGLHVHIGSAIRDAHDFTAAFGRLTELRALTGPLAVLDAGGGWGLDADLPGIAREARAAADAFGAELWVEPGRYLVARSGTLLTRVVGTKRTGRNFALVDAGMTELLRPMLYGAAHPVTPLWAGEPAGVWDLAGPACESGDLLARDVALPAPVPGALLAVGEAGAYGASMSSSYLTRARPAEALYEGGGWRCIRRRETPEDVWRAEVETGEDTGG
;
A
#
# COMPACT_ATOMS: atom_id res chain seq x y z
N MET A 1 -12.10 4.76 -10.10
CA MET A 1 -12.62 4.72 -8.73
C MET A 1 -14.03 5.27 -8.64
N ARG A 2 -14.25 6.60 -8.67
CA ARG A 2 -15.60 7.19 -8.55
C ARG A 2 -16.62 6.63 -9.55
N ALA A 3 -16.21 6.36 -10.78
CA ALA A 3 -17.09 5.77 -11.79
C ALA A 3 -17.55 4.34 -11.43
N ALA A 4 -16.74 3.58 -10.68
CA ALA A 4 -17.08 2.21 -10.29
C ALA A 4 -17.79 2.16 -8.92
N PHE A 5 -17.24 2.85 -7.90
CA PHE A 5 -17.72 2.77 -6.52
C PHE A 5 -18.73 3.86 -6.10
N GLY A 6 -19.04 4.80 -7.02
CA GLY A 6 -20.06 5.84 -6.77
C GLY A 6 -19.73 6.71 -5.54
N ASP A 7 -20.61 6.66 -4.56
CA ASP A 7 -20.59 7.43 -3.31
C ASP A 7 -19.75 6.78 -2.18
N ALA A 8 -19.11 5.62 -2.42
CA ALA A 8 -18.28 4.98 -1.42
C ALA A 8 -17.20 5.91 -0.90
N ARG A 9 -16.95 5.90 0.40
CA ARG A 9 -15.81 6.62 0.98
C ARG A 9 -14.51 5.94 0.63
N VAL A 10 -13.54 6.72 0.22
CA VAL A 10 -12.22 6.24 -0.20
C VAL A 10 -11.18 6.66 0.82
N TYR A 11 -10.47 5.69 1.38
CA TYR A 11 -9.32 5.88 2.25
C TYR A 11 -8.08 5.35 1.54
N TYR A 12 -7.14 6.23 1.26
CA TYR A 12 -5.91 5.84 0.58
C TYR A 12 -5.01 5.02 1.50
N ALA A 13 -4.67 3.79 1.12
CA ALA A 13 -3.71 2.97 1.84
C ALA A 13 -2.30 3.57 1.71
N MET A 14 -1.89 4.34 2.73
CA MET A 14 -0.71 5.22 2.69
C MET A 14 0.60 4.46 2.45
N LYS A 15 0.66 3.21 2.90
CA LYS A 15 1.80 2.30 2.67
C LYS A 15 2.23 2.20 1.19
N ALA A 16 1.32 2.45 0.25
CA ALA A 16 1.64 2.42 -1.17
C ALA A 16 2.60 3.54 -1.58
N ASN A 17 2.38 4.77 -1.12
CA ASN A 17 3.30 5.90 -1.28
C ASN A 17 2.95 7.02 -0.29
N PRO A 18 3.76 7.24 0.78
CA PRO A 18 3.46 8.20 1.83
C PRO A 18 3.98 9.62 1.56
N ASN A 19 4.33 9.99 0.32
CA ASN A 19 4.83 11.32 0.01
C ASN A 19 3.78 12.40 0.34
N LEU A 20 4.17 13.41 1.11
CA LEU A 20 3.27 14.47 1.58
C LEU A 20 2.61 15.27 0.45
N SER A 21 3.31 15.48 -0.67
CA SER A 21 2.75 16.18 -1.82
C SER A 21 1.63 15.38 -2.46
N LEU A 22 1.78 14.05 -2.53
CA LEU A 22 0.76 13.13 -3.02
C LEU A 22 -0.44 13.09 -2.05
N LEU A 23 -0.17 12.94 -0.74
CA LEU A 23 -1.23 12.90 0.28
C LEU A 23 -2.09 14.16 0.28
N ARG A 24 -1.48 15.35 0.18
CA ARG A 24 -2.23 16.61 0.09
C ARG A 24 -3.14 16.68 -1.14
N ARG A 25 -2.72 16.12 -2.27
CA ARG A 25 -3.55 16.04 -3.49
C ARG A 25 -4.74 15.10 -3.30
N LEU A 26 -4.50 13.92 -2.74
CA LEU A 26 -5.57 12.98 -2.44
C LEU A 26 -6.55 13.57 -1.43
N ALA A 27 -6.02 14.23 -0.39
CA ALA A 27 -6.83 14.95 0.60
C ALA A 27 -7.69 16.06 -0.02
N ALA A 28 -7.13 16.86 -0.93
CA ALA A 28 -7.86 17.90 -1.67
C ALA A 28 -8.93 17.32 -2.61
N ALA A 29 -8.74 16.09 -3.10
CA ALA A 29 -9.72 15.36 -3.89
C ALA A 29 -10.81 14.66 -3.04
N GLY A 30 -10.83 14.89 -1.71
CA GLY A 30 -11.81 14.31 -0.80
C GLY A 30 -11.49 12.90 -0.32
N VAL A 31 -10.28 12.38 -0.60
CA VAL A 31 -9.84 11.05 -0.19
C VAL A 31 -9.29 11.11 1.24
N GLY A 32 -9.70 10.17 2.10
CA GLY A 32 -9.13 9.94 3.43
C GLY A 32 -7.82 9.16 3.37
N ALA A 33 -7.29 8.76 4.53
CA ALA A 33 -6.12 7.91 4.60
C ALA A 33 -6.29 6.74 5.58
N GLU A 34 -5.78 5.59 5.19
CA GLU A 34 -5.54 4.43 6.05
C GLU A 34 -4.05 4.40 6.39
N CYS A 35 -3.74 4.32 7.70
CA CYS A 35 -2.42 4.39 8.29
C CYS A 35 -2.12 3.15 9.12
N VAL A 36 -0.89 2.63 9.02
CA VAL A 36 -0.45 1.42 9.74
C VAL A 36 0.80 1.63 10.58
N SER A 37 1.17 2.89 10.83
CA SER A 37 2.32 3.23 11.68
C SER A 37 2.21 4.65 12.25
N PRO A 38 2.95 4.97 13.34
CA PRO A 38 3.00 6.33 13.89
C PRO A 38 3.51 7.35 12.87
N GLY A 39 4.46 6.95 12.02
CA GLY A 39 5.00 7.81 10.95
C GLY A 39 3.97 8.16 9.89
N GLU A 40 3.10 7.21 9.53
CA GLU A 40 2.00 7.46 8.60
C GLU A 40 0.92 8.35 9.23
N ILE A 41 0.57 8.14 10.51
CA ILE A 41 -0.37 9.01 11.24
C ILE A 41 0.15 10.46 11.28
N ALA A 42 1.45 10.66 11.56
CA ALA A 42 2.06 11.99 11.54
C ALA A 42 2.04 12.63 10.14
N ARG A 43 2.21 11.83 9.07
CA ARG A 43 2.08 12.32 7.69
C ARG A 43 0.63 12.68 7.34
N ALA A 44 -0.35 11.90 7.78
CA ALA A 44 -1.76 12.21 7.61
C ALA A 44 -2.10 13.56 8.26
N GLU A 45 -1.66 13.78 9.48
CA GLU A 45 -1.84 15.04 10.19
C GLU A 45 -1.22 16.23 9.44
N LYS A 46 0.03 16.09 8.94
CA LYS A 46 0.70 17.10 8.10
C LYS A 46 0.01 17.35 6.76
N ALA A 47 -0.74 16.37 6.26
CA ALA A 47 -1.57 16.52 5.07
C ALA A 47 -2.97 17.10 5.35
N GLY A 48 -3.31 17.39 6.63
CA GLY A 48 -4.59 17.94 7.05
C GLY A 48 -5.70 16.92 7.21
N LEU A 49 -5.37 15.63 7.31
CA LEU A 49 -6.33 14.54 7.48
C LEU A 49 -6.60 14.29 8.96
N ARG A 50 -7.88 14.28 9.36
CA ARG A 50 -8.36 14.10 10.73
C ARG A 50 -9.78 13.55 10.72
N GLY A 51 -10.25 13.14 11.91
CA GLY A 51 -11.63 12.76 12.14
C GLY A 51 -12.03 11.52 11.32
N ASP A 52 -13.17 11.63 10.68
CA ASP A 52 -13.76 10.59 9.83
C ASP A 52 -13.01 10.36 8.50
N ARG A 53 -11.96 11.14 8.24
CA ARG A 53 -11.07 10.96 7.09
C ARG A 53 -9.79 10.20 7.42
N LEU A 54 -9.68 9.63 8.62
CA LEU A 54 -8.50 8.91 9.06
C LEU A 54 -8.87 7.55 9.65
N ILE A 55 -8.23 6.51 9.15
CA ILE A 55 -8.29 5.15 9.68
C ILE A 55 -6.91 4.76 10.21
N VAL A 56 -6.88 4.15 11.40
CA VAL A 56 -5.69 3.52 11.98
C VAL A 56 -5.89 2.01 11.99
N ASN A 57 -5.07 1.31 11.21
CA ASN A 57 -5.13 -0.12 10.96
C ASN A 57 -3.84 -0.81 11.42
N GLY A 58 -3.78 -2.13 11.29
CA GLY A 58 -2.60 -2.95 11.56
C GLY A 58 -2.79 -3.94 12.71
N PRO A 59 -2.16 -5.14 12.60
CA PRO A 59 -2.35 -6.22 13.58
C PRO A 59 -1.56 -6.02 14.88
N ALA A 60 -0.62 -5.08 14.92
CA ALA A 60 0.30 -4.87 16.06
C ALA A 60 0.39 -3.38 16.43
N LYS A 61 -0.77 -2.73 16.63
CA LYS A 61 -0.83 -1.33 17.06
C LYS A 61 -0.27 -1.15 18.46
N SER A 62 0.61 -0.17 18.62
CA SER A 62 1.21 0.25 19.89
C SER A 62 0.37 1.31 20.61
N ALA A 63 0.67 1.57 21.89
CA ALA A 63 0.03 2.62 22.66
C ALA A 63 0.19 4.01 22.01
N SER A 64 1.32 4.27 21.34
CA SER A 64 1.56 5.54 20.62
C SER A 64 0.65 5.72 19.42
N GLU A 65 0.31 4.64 18.69
CA GLU A 65 -0.62 4.67 17.57
C GLU A 65 -2.05 4.92 18.05
N TYR A 66 -2.46 4.26 19.13
CA TYR A 66 -3.77 4.53 19.74
C TYR A 66 -3.89 5.98 20.21
N ALA A 67 -2.88 6.49 20.91
CA ALA A 67 -2.88 7.87 21.40
C ALA A 67 -2.89 8.89 20.25
N ALA A 68 -2.05 8.69 19.23
CA ALA A 68 -1.99 9.57 18.07
C ALA A 68 -3.30 9.54 17.25
N GLY A 69 -3.87 8.35 17.02
CA GLY A 69 -5.13 8.18 16.33
C GLY A 69 -6.29 8.86 17.08
N ALA A 70 -6.38 8.67 18.39
CA ALA A 70 -7.41 9.29 19.22
C ALA A 70 -7.33 10.83 19.21
N ARG A 71 -6.13 11.38 19.34
CA ARG A 71 -5.89 12.83 19.26
C ARG A 71 -6.39 13.43 17.94
N LEU A 72 -6.33 12.66 16.87
CA LEU A 72 -6.81 13.07 15.55
C LEU A 72 -8.27 12.68 15.28
N GLY A 73 -8.94 11.97 16.18
CA GLY A 73 -10.32 11.51 16.04
C GLY A 73 -10.47 10.39 14.99
N ALA A 74 -9.46 9.57 14.80
CA ALA A 74 -9.45 8.50 13.81
C ALA A 74 -10.46 7.39 14.12
N THR A 75 -10.83 6.61 13.10
CA THR A 75 -11.48 5.32 13.25
C THR A 75 -10.43 4.22 13.36
N PHE A 76 -10.59 3.28 14.28
CA PHE A 76 -9.66 2.17 14.46
C PHE A 76 -10.18 0.89 13.81
N ILE A 77 -9.30 0.13 13.17
CA ILE A 77 -9.58 -1.25 12.76
C ILE A 77 -9.10 -2.18 13.87
N VAL A 78 -10.01 -2.90 14.50
CA VAL A 78 -9.73 -3.91 15.52
C VAL A 78 -9.38 -5.22 14.81
N ASP A 79 -8.16 -5.68 14.97
CA ASP A 79 -7.61 -6.86 14.28
C ASP A 79 -7.65 -8.13 15.17
N ARG A 80 -7.79 -7.96 16.50
CA ARG A 80 -7.91 -9.02 17.52
C ARG A 80 -8.77 -8.54 18.69
N ALA A 81 -9.45 -9.48 19.37
CA ALA A 81 -10.44 -9.15 20.40
C ALA A 81 -9.88 -8.34 21.59
N GLU A 82 -8.62 -8.59 21.98
CA GLU A 82 -7.97 -7.94 23.10
C GLU A 82 -7.76 -6.42 22.87
N GLU A 83 -7.80 -5.97 21.62
CA GLU A 83 -7.68 -4.54 21.29
C GLU A 83 -8.85 -3.71 21.81
N VAL A 84 -10.01 -4.31 22.07
CA VAL A 84 -11.16 -3.61 22.64
C VAL A 84 -10.77 -2.90 23.94
N GLY A 85 -9.99 -3.57 24.81
CA GLY A 85 -9.49 -3.01 26.06
C GLY A 85 -8.32 -2.01 25.91
N LEU A 86 -7.73 -1.91 24.72
CA LEU A 86 -6.62 -1.00 24.43
C LEU A 86 -7.07 0.27 23.72
N LEU A 87 -8.29 0.30 23.21
CA LEU A 87 -8.83 1.48 22.53
C LEU A 87 -9.00 2.66 23.51
N PRO A 88 -8.66 3.88 23.09
CA PRO A 88 -9.00 5.07 23.84
C PRO A 88 -10.52 5.20 24.05
N PRO A 89 -10.97 5.82 25.17
CA PRO A 89 -12.40 5.94 25.48
C PRO A 89 -13.23 6.52 24.34
N ALA A 90 -14.45 6.03 24.15
CA ALA A 90 -15.40 6.49 23.13
C ALA A 90 -14.86 6.45 21.68
N SER A 91 -13.95 5.52 21.38
CA SER A 91 -13.40 5.33 20.04
C SER A 91 -14.46 4.85 19.06
N ARG A 92 -14.29 5.22 17.78
CA ARG A 92 -15.01 4.60 16.66
C ARG A 92 -14.18 3.43 16.14
N ALA A 93 -14.81 2.29 15.89
CA ALA A 93 -14.08 1.10 15.48
C ALA A 93 -14.84 0.27 14.44
N LEU A 94 -14.09 -0.40 13.57
CA LEU A 94 -14.51 -1.49 12.70
C LEU A 94 -13.78 -2.76 13.14
N VAL A 95 -14.42 -3.91 13.01
CA VAL A 95 -13.81 -5.21 13.29
C VAL A 95 -13.31 -5.81 12.00
N ARG A 96 -12.00 -6.07 11.90
CA ARG A 96 -11.42 -6.77 10.77
C ARG A 96 -11.73 -8.26 10.86
N VAL A 97 -12.37 -8.78 9.82
CA VAL A 97 -12.75 -10.19 9.73
C VAL A 97 -11.81 -10.91 8.75
N ASN A 98 -11.31 -12.06 9.17
CA ASN A 98 -10.65 -13.00 8.28
C ASN A 98 -11.70 -13.94 7.67
N PRO A 99 -11.97 -13.87 6.36
CA PRO A 99 -12.96 -14.72 5.71
C PRO A 99 -12.51 -16.17 5.53
N ALA A 100 -11.28 -16.51 5.91
CA ALA A 100 -10.66 -17.84 5.78
C ALA A 100 -10.76 -18.40 4.35
N LEU A 101 -10.37 -17.59 3.37
CA LEU A 101 -10.38 -17.92 1.94
C LEU A 101 -8.96 -17.97 1.37
N GLU A 102 -8.70 -18.96 0.53
CA GLU A 102 -7.53 -18.96 -0.34
C GLU A 102 -7.82 -18.10 -1.57
N VAL A 103 -7.03 -17.08 -1.78
CA VAL A 103 -7.15 -16.18 -2.93
C VAL A 103 -5.99 -16.38 -3.91
N SER A 104 -6.26 -16.22 -5.20
CA SER A 104 -5.27 -16.37 -6.27
C SER A 104 -4.31 -15.17 -6.30
N THR A 105 -3.33 -15.14 -5.40
CA THR A 105 -2.28 -14.13 -5.33
C THR A 105 -0.96 -14.74 -4.83
N HIS A 106 0.13 -13.98 -4.87
CA HIS A 106 1.41 -14.41 -4.34
C HIS A 106 1.30 -14.69 -2.82
N ASP A 107 1.88 -15.79 -2.33
CA ASP A 107 1.75 -16.28 -0.93
C ASP A 107 2.00 -15.18 0.12
N HIS A 108 3.01 -14.32 -0.10
CA HIS A 108 3.30 -13.19 0.79
C HIS A 108 2.29 -12.05 0.73
N LEU A 109 1.33 -12.08 -0.19
CA LEU A 109 0.31 -11.06 -0.40
C LEU A 109 -1.11 -11.51 -0.01
N ALA A 110 -1.32 -12.80 0.30
CA ALA A 110 -2.58 -13.36 0.77
C ALA A 110 -2.80 -13.00 2.25
N THR A 111 -3.82 -12.23 2.56
CA THR A 111 -4.14 -11.79 3.94
C THR A 111 -5.44 -12.34 4.48
N GLY A 112 -6.27 -12.96 3.62
CA GLY A 112 -7.55 -13.57 3.97
C GLY A 112 -7.53 -15.08 4.15
N ALA A 113 -6.35 -15.73 4.08
CA ALA A 113 -6.21 -17.17 4.22
C ALA A 113 -6.42 -17.63 5.67
N ALA A 114 -6.93 -18.85 5.86
CA ALA A 114 -6.98 -19.49 7.15
C ALA A 114 -5.57 -19.59 7.75
N GLY A 115 -5.38 -19.14 9.00
CA GLY A 115 -4.08 -19.09 9.65
C GLY A 115 -3.24 -17.86 9.35
N SER A 116 -3.72 -16.89 8.56
CA SER A 116 -3.07 -15.58 8.44
C SER A 116 -3.13 -14.84 9.78
N LYS A 117 -2.16 -13.93 10.01
CA LYS A 117 -2.07 -13.13 11.25
C LYS A 117 -3.13 -12.01 11.36
N PHE A 118 -4.04 -11.88 10.40
CA PHE A 118 -4.93 -10.74 10.27
C PHE A 118 -6.37 -11.09 10.59
N GLY A 119 -7.01 -10.20 11.36
CA GLY A 119 -8.43 -10.21 11.64
C GLY A 119 -8.89 -11.31 12.60
N VAL A 120 -10.06 -11.11 13.16
CA VAL A 120 -10.76 -12.13 13.95
C VAL A 120 -11.46 -13.11 13.01
N THR A 121 -11.81 -14.30 13.51
CA THR A 121 -12.60 -15.28 12.74
C THR A 121 -14.04 -14.78 12.54
N LEU A 122 -14.73 -15.34 11.54
CA LEU A 122 -16.15 -15.07 11.33
C LEU A 122 -16.98 -15.32 12.60
N ALA A 123 -16.69 -16.40 13.35
CA ALA A 123 -17.40 -16.72 14.58
C ALA A 123 -17.17 -15.68 15.70
N GLN A 124 -16.00 -15.10 15.79
CA GLN A 124 -15.66 -14.10 16.81
C GLN A 124 -16.18 -12.69 16.50
N ALA A 125 -16.43 -12.37 15.23
CA ALA A 125 -16.76 -11.01 14.82
C ALA A 125 -17.98 -10.41 15.52
N PRO A 126 -19.13 -11.13 15.71
CA PRO A 126 -20.27 -10.62 16.45
C PRO A 126 -19.93 -10.32 17.92
N GLU A 127 -19.17 -11.21 18.58
CA GLU A 127 -18.78 -11.06 19.98
C GLU A 127 -17.89 -9.83 20.19
N VAL A 128 -16.96 -9.57 19.25
CA VAL A 128 -16.07 -8.39 19.30
C VAL A 128 -16.87 -7.10 19.06
N LEU A 129 -17.86 -7.09 18.17
CA LEU A 129 -18.77 -5.96 17.99
C LEU A 129 -19.55 -5.65 19.28
N ASP A 130 -20.05 -6.69 19.97
CA ASP A 130 -20.76 -6.52 21.22
C ASP A 130 -19.84 -6.07 22.36
N ALA A 131 -18.63 -6.60 22.42
CA ALA A 131 -17.61 -6.15 23.37
C ALA A 131 -17.25 -4.66 23.18
N LEU A 132 -17.12 -4.18 21.95
CA LEU A 132 -16.92 -2.75 21.64
C LEU A 132 -18.06 -1.90 22.17
N ARG A 133 -19.31 -2.30 21.94
CA ARG A 133 -20.51 -1.60 22.44
C ARG A 133 -20.55 -1.57 23.96
N ALA A 134 -20.30 -2.71 24.60
CA ALA A 134 -20.26 -2.85 26.05
C ALA A 134 -19.17 -2.01 26.70
N ALA A 135 -18.03 -1.82 26.04
CA ALA A 135 -16.93 -0.97 26.48
C ALA A 135 -17.16 0.55 26.20
N GLY A 136 -18.32 0.92 25.65
CA GLY A 136 -18.68 2.30 25.36
C GLY A 136 -18.05 2.88 24.08
N HIS A 137 -17.58 2.02 23.18
CA HIS A 137 -17.10 2.40 21.84
C HIS A 137 -18.23 2.41 20.82
N THR A 138 -18.05 3.17 19.74
CA THR A 138 -18.94 3.14 18.58
C THR A 138 -18.48 2.03 17.63
N ALA A 139 -19.12 0.87 17.72
CA ALA A 139 -18.92 -0.25 16.79
C ALA A 139 -19.60 0.07 15.46
N LEU A 140 -18.85 0.58 14.49
CA LEU A 140 -19.35 1.01 13.17
C LEU A 140 -19.77 -0.18 12.30
N GLY A 141 -18.99 -1.27 12.34
CA GLY A 141 -19.26 -2.44 11.51
C GLY A 141 -18.04 -3.30 11.25
N LEU A 142 -17.95 -3.82 10.03
CA LEU A 142 -16.95 -4.80 9.64
C LEU A 142 -15.98 -4.22 8.60
N HIS A 143 -14.74 -4.74 8.63
CA HIS A 143 -13.71 -4.50 7.63
C HIS A 143 -13.19 -5.85 7.12
N VAL A 144 -12.89 -5.92 5.83
CA VAL A 144 -12.23 -7.08 5.22
C VAL A 144 -11.13 -6.64 4.26
N HIS A 145 -10.01 -7.36 4.29
CA HIS A 145 -8.94 -7.18 3.31
C HIS A 145 -8.33 -8.55 3.01
N ILE A 146 -8.54 -9.07 1.79
CA ILE A 146 -8.24 -10.46 1.44
C ILE A 146 -6.86 -10.67 0.80
N GLY A 147 -6.21 -9.59 0.35
CA GLY A 147 -4.89 -9.72 -0.27
C GLY A 147 -4.49 -8.52 -1.11
N SER A 148 -3.50 -8.71 -1.95
CA SER A 148 -3.01 -7.64 -2.84
C SER A 148 -2.77 -8.18 -4.26
N ALA A 149 -2.91 -7.28 -5.26
CA ALA A 149 -2.80 -7.57 -6.69
C ALA A 149 -3.86 -8.57 -7.22
N ILE A 150 -4.99 -8.67 -6.54
CA ILE A 150 -6.12 -9.52 -6.96
C ILE A 150 -6.78 -8.91 -8.19
N ARG A 151 -7.10 -9.75 -9.18
CA ARG A 151 -7.64 -9.32 -10.48
C ARG A 151 -9.10 -9.73 -10.66
N ASP A 152 -9.46 -10.89 -10.13
CA ASP A 152 -10.77 -11.50 -10.33
C ASP A 152 -11.77 -11.00 -9.27
N ALA A 153 -12.94 -10.55 -9.72
CA ALA A 153 -14.05 -10.18 -8.84
C ALA A 153 -14.59 -11.39 -8.06
N HIS A 154 -14.40 -12.62 -8.54
CA HIS A 154 -14.84 -13.83 -7.88
C HIS A 154 -14.25 -14.01 -6.47
N ASP A 155 -12.97 -13.68 -6.29
CA ASP A 155 -12.34 -13.75 -4.96
C ASP A 155 -13.02 -12.82 -3.96
N PHE A 156 -13.46 -11.66 -4.43
CA PHE A 156 -14.22 -10.70 -3.60
C PHE A 156 -15.67 -11.17 -3.36
N THR A 157 -16.32 -11.77 -4.35
CA THR A 157 -17.68 -12.36 -4.19
C THR A 157 -17.69 -13.37 -3.06
N ALA A 158 -16.71 -14.29 -3.05
CA ALA A 158 -16.60 -15.30 -1.99
C ALA A 158 -16.37 -14.66 -0.60
N ALA A 159 -15.51 -13.66 -0.50
CA ALA A 159 -15.23 -12.98 0.76
C ALA A 159 -16.46 -12.23 1.29
N PHE A 160 -17.12 -11.47 0.43
CA PHE A 160 -18.33 -10.72 0.81
C PHE A 160 -19.51 -11.63 1.12
N GLY A 161 -19.64 -12.77 0.40
CA GLY A 161 -20.64 -13.80 0.72
C GLY A 161 -20.52 -14.30 2.14
N ARG A 162 -19.28 -14.62 2.58
CA ARG A 162 -19.01 -15.03 3.96
C ARG A 162 -19.31 -13.94 5.00
N LEU A 163 -19.03 -12.68 4.67
CA LEU A 163 -19.38 -11.59 5.58
C LEU A 163 -20.89 -11.42 5.71
N THR A 164 -21.63 -11.53 4.61
CA THR A 164 -23.09 -11.35 4.63
C THR A 164 -23.81 -12.41 5.44
N GLU A 165 -23.23 -13.61 5.61
CA GLU A 165 -23.74 -14.64 6.53
C GLU A 165 -23.80 -14.14 7.98
N LEU A 166 -22.93 -13.20 8.37
CA LEU A 166 -22.94 -12.60 9.72
C LEU A 166 -24.13 -11.68 9.96
N ARG A 167 -24.86 -11.27 8.92
CA ARG A 167 -25.99 -10.33 9.04
C ARG A 167 -27.05 -10.79 10.06
N ALA A 168 -27.30 -12.07 10.15
CA ALA A 168 -28.26 -12.62 11.10
C ALA A 168 -27.81 -12.48 12.56
N LEU A 169 -26.49 -12.40 12.80
CA LEU A 169 -25.89 -12.32 14.14
C LEU A 169 -25.59 -10.86 14.54
N THR A 170 -25.10 -10.03 13.61
CA THR A 170 -24.68 -8.66 13.89
C THR A 170 -25.82 -7.64 13.81
N GLY A 171 -26.90 -7.97 13.09
CA GLY A 171 -27.90 -6.99 12.70
C GLY A 171 -27.38 -5.99 11.64
N PRO A 172 -28.09 -4.84 11.44
CA PRO A 172 -27.61 -3.76 10.58
C PRO A 172 -26.29 -3.18 11.08
N LEU A 173 -25.45 -2.75 10.14
CA LEU A 173 -24.18 -2.09 10.43
C LEU A 173 -24.20 -0.67 9.84
N ALA A 174 -23.43 0.25 10.45
CA ALA A 174 -23.29 1.59 9.90
C ALA A 174 -22.30 1.61 8.70
N VAL A 175 -21.28 0.74 8.73
CA VAL A 175 -20.21 0.70 7.74
C VAL A 175 -19.84 -0.74 7.38
N LEU A 176 -19.64 -0.99 6.10
CA LEU A 176 -18.86 -2.11 5.59
C LEU A 176 -17.63 -1.56 4.86
N ASP A 177 -16.44 -1.84 5.38
CA ASP A 177 -15.19 -1.52 4.71
C ASP A 177 -14.71 -2.74 3.92
N ALA A 178 -14.74 -2.62 2.60
CA ALA A 178 -14.35 -3.69 1.67
C ALA A 178 -12.82 -3.76 1.44
N GLY A 179 -12.04 -2.94 2.15
CA GLY A 179 -10.59 -2.88 2.01
C GLY A 179 -10.14 -2.42 0.62
N GLY A 180 -9.04 -2.98 0.18
CA GLY A 180 -8.46 -2.72 -1.14
C GLY A 180 -7.91 -4.00 -1.74
N GLY A 181 -6.65 -3.94 -2.23
CA GLY A 181 -5.96 -5.14 -2.73
C GLY A 181 -6.07 -5.36 -4.24
N TRP A 182 -6.69 -4.46 -4.98
CA TRP A 182 -6.93 -4.62 -6.42
C TRP A 182 -5.65 -4.50 -7.24
N GLY A 183 -5.50 -5.41 -8.21
CA GLY A 183 -4.52 -5.33 -9.28
C GLY A 183 -4.81 -4.16 -10.21
N LEU A 184 -3.82 -3.79 -11.02
CA LEU A 184 -4.00 -2.68 -11.96
C LEU A 184 -4.97 -3.01 -13.09
N ASP A 185 -5.09 -4.29 -13.41
CA ASP A 185 -5.98 -4.82 -14.45
C ASP A 185 -7.20 -5.57 -13.85
N ALA A 186 -7.58 -5.22 -12.60
CA ALA A 186 -8.72 -5.81 -11.93
C ALA A 186 -10.05 -5.41 -12.60
N ASP A 187 -11.03 -6.31 -12.58
CA ASP A 187 -12.42 -6.00 -12.91
C ASP A 187 -13.05 -5.11 -11.83
N LEU A 188 -12.67 -3.83 -11.85
CA LEU A 188 -13.11 -2.88 -10.84
C LEU A 188 -14.64 -2.67 -10.82
N PRO A 189 -15.37 -2.63 -11.95
CA PRO A 189 -16.83 -2.60 -11.94
C PRO A 189 -17.46 -3.82 -11.28
N GLY A 190 -16.94 -5.02 -11.56
CA GLY A 190 -17.39 -6.27 -10.93
C GLY A 190 -17.18 -6.24 -9.41
N ILE A 191 -15.97 -5.92 -8.98
CA ILE A 191 -15.62 -5.80 -7.55
C ILE A 191 -16.52 -4.76 -6.85
N ALA A 192 -16.74 -3.61 -7.47
CA ALA A 192 -17.57 -2.56 -6.90
C ALA A 192 -19.03 -2.97 -6.74
N ARG A 193 -19.57 -3.72 -7.71
CA ARG A 193 -20.93 -4.27 -7.64
C ARG A 193 -21.07 -5.24 -6.47
N GLU A 194 -20.13 -6.17 -6.30
CA GLU A 194 -20.13 -7.15 -5.21
C GLU A 194 -20.00 -6.48 -3.83
N ALA A 195 -19.06 -5.51 -3.72
CA ALA A 195 -18.91 -4.74 -2.48
C ALA A 195 -20.15 -3.94 -2.12
N ARG A 196 -20.81 -3.33 -3.11
CA ARG A 196 -22.06 -2.59 -2.90
C ARG A 196 -23.18 -3.52 -2.45
N ALA A 197 -23.35 -4.67 -3.11
CA ALA A 197 -24.36 -5.64 -2.73
C ALA A 197 -24.18 -6.14 -1.27
N ALA A 198 -22.92 -6.35 -0.87
CA ALA A 198 -22.62 -6.71 0.52
C ALA A 198 -22.95 -5.58 1.50
N ALA A 199 -22.58 -4.33 1.19
CA ALA A 199 -22.92 -3.18 2.03
C ALA A 199 -24.44 -2.99 2.16
N ASP A 200 -25.19 -3.10 1.07
CA ASP A 200 -26.65 -2.98 1.02
C ASP A 200 -27.31 -4.08 1.87
N ALA A 201 -26.77 -5.31 1.88
CA ALA A 201 -27.27 -6.39 2.73
C ALA A 201 -27.23 -6.06 4.23
N PHE A 202 -26.27 -5.24 4.66
CA PHE A 202 -26.19 -4.75 6.05
C PHE A 202 -26.92 -3.41 6.26
N GLY A 203 -27.33 -2.71 5.20
CA GLY A 203 -27.80 -1.33 5.24
C GLY A 203 -26.67 -0.35 5.57
N ALA A 204 -25.45 -0.67 5.16
CA ALA A 204 -24.22 0.01 5.54
C ALA A 204 -23.71 0.97 4.48
N GLU A 205 -23.01 2.03 4.91
CA GLU A 205 -22.15 2.85 4.05
C GLU A 205 -20.95 2.01 3.58
N LEU A 206 -20.63 2.07 2.29
CA LEU A 206 -19.47 1.36 1.74
C LEU A 206 -18.21 2.23 1.86
N TRP A 207 -17.16 1.66 2.47
CA TRP A 207 -15.81 2.21 2.51
C TRP A 207 -14.85 1.32 1.72
N VAL A 208 -13.78 1.93 1.19
CA VAL A 208 -12.75 1.21 0.41
C VAL A 208 -11.37 1.80 0.64
N GLU A 209 -10.33 0.94 0.63
CA GLU A 209 -8.95 1.27 0.97
C GLU A 209 -7.96 1.04 -0.20
N PRO A 210 -8.12 1.67 -1.37
CA PRO A 210 -7.19 1.49 -2.48
C PRO A 210 -5.82 2.12 -2.19
N GLY A 211 -4.76 1.35 -2.44
CA GLY A 211 -3.38 1.86 -2.43
C GLY A 211 -2.78 1.84 -3.83
N ARG A 212 -2.34 0.66 -4.26
CA ARG A 212 -1.72 0.40 -5.57
C ARG A 212 -2.50 0.98 -6.73
N TYR A 213 -3.80 0.73 -6.78
CA TYR A 213 -4.66 1.13 -7.90
C TYR A 213 -4.66 2.63 -8.16
N LEU A 214 -4.53 3.45 -7.10
CA LEU A 214 -4.56 4.91 -7.23
C LEU A 214 -3.25 5.49 -7.76
N VAL A 215 -2.10 4.92 -7.41
CA VAL A 215 -0.82 5.62 -7.58
C VAL A 215 0.23 4.86 -8.39
N ALA A 216 0.09 3.55 -8.64
CA ALA A 216 1.13 2.80 -9.32
C ALA A 216 1.45 3.36 -10.71
N ARG A 217 0.43 3.57 -11.54
CA ARG A 217 0.58 4.07 -12.92
C ARG A 217 1.03 5.54 -13.01
N SER A 218 0.93 6.29 -11.91
CA SER A 218 1.35 7.71 -11.87
C SER A 218 2.83 7.89 -11.60
N GLY A 219 3.57 6.83 -11.25
CA GLY A 219 4.99 6.91 -10.94
C GLY A 219 5.86 6.10 -11.88
N THR A 220 6.98 6.69 -12.25
CA THR A 220 8.00 6.09 -13.11
C THR A 220 9.37 6.24 -12.45
N LEU A 221 10.13 5.15 -12.36
CA LEU A 221 11.52 5.18 -11.98
C LEU A 221 12.36 5.43 -13.24
N LEU A 222 13.15 6.50 -13.24
CA LEU A 222 14.14 6.75 -14.28
C LEU A 222 15.49 6.19 -13.85
N THR A 223 16.11 5.40 -14.73
CA THR A 223 17.44 4.83 -14.49
C THR A 223 18.31 4.99 -15.73
N ARG A 224 19.62 5.01 -15.52
CA ARG A 224 20.63 5.20 -16.56
C ARG A 224 21.41 3.92 -16.79
N VAL A 225 21.63 3.58 -18.03
CA VAL A 225 22.57 2.53 -18.43
C VAL A 225 23.99 2.97 -18.06
N VAL A 226 24.66 2.19 -17.23
CA VAL A 226 26.07 2.37 -16.85
C VAL A 226 26.99 1.59 -17.78
N GLY A 227 26.54 0.44 -18.23
CA GLY A 227 27.31 -0.42 -19.12
C GLY A 227 26.50 -1.61 -19.60
N THR A 228 27.14 -2.46 -20.39
CA THR A 228 26.55 -3.73 -20.83
C THR A 228 27.51 -4.89 -20.56
N LYS A 229 26.94 -6.07 -20.34
CA LYS A 229 27.71 -7.32 -20.16
C LYS A 229 27.02 -8.46 -20.92
N ARG A 230 27.80 -9.38 -21.48
CA ARG A 230 27.32 -10.58 -22.16
C ARG A 230 28.02 -11.80 -21.57
N THR A 231 27.23 -12.70 -20.95
CA THR A 231 27.72 -13.93 -20.32
C THR A 231 26.64 -15.00 -20.42
N GLY A 232 26.40 -15.54 -21.62
CA GLY A 232 25.25 -16.42 -21.87
C GLY A 232 23.88 -15.69 -21.92
N ARG A 233 23.76 -14.56 -21.25
CA ARG A 233 22.66 -13.58 -21.34
C ARG A 233 23.21 -12.18 -21.62
N ASN A 234 22.37 -11.29 -22.12
CA ASN A 234 22.73 -9.89 -22.28
C ASN A 234 22.22 -9.10 -21.06
N PHE A 235 23.09 -8.35 -20.43
CA PHE A 235 22.77 -7.46 -19.31
C PHE A 235 22.95 -5.99 -19.69
N ALA A 236 21.91 -5.18 -19.47
CA ALA A 236 22.02 -3.75 -19.35
C ALA A 236 22.22 -3.43 -17.85
N LEU A 237 23.45 -3.02 -17.49
CA LEU A 237 23.77 -2.64 -16.11
C LEU A 237 23.28 -1.20 -15.89
N VAL A 238 22.48 -0.99 -14.87
CA VAL A 238 21.82 0.30 -14.60
C VAL A 238 22.16 0.84 -13.21
N ASP A 239 21.97 2.15 -13.00
CA ASP A 239 22.28 2.82 -11.73
C ASP A 239 21.19 2.73 -10.67
N ALA A 240 20.04 2.12 -10.99
CA ALA A 240 19.00 1.75 -10.03
C ALA A 240 18.85 0.23 -9.93
N GLY A 241 18.38 -0.26 -8.78
CA GLY A 241 18.20 -1.69 -8.53
C GLY A 241 17.20 -1.96 -7.41
N MET A 242 17.44 -3.03 -6.67
CA MET A 242 16.59 -3.45 -5.55
C MET A 242 16.46 -2.41 -4.45
N THR A 243 17.42 -1.51 -4.32
CA THR A 243 17.39 -0.41 -3.33
C THR A 243 16.38 0.67 -3.67
N GLU A 244 16.06 0.86 -4.94
CA GLU A 244 15.09 1.85 -5.42
C GLU A 244 13.72 1.21 -5.74
N LEU A 245 13.71 -0.05 -6.22
CA LEU A 245 12.48 -0.78 -6.60
C LEU A 245 12.61 -2.25 -6.24
N LEU A 246 12.25 -2.59 -4.99
CA LEU A 246 12.42 -3.92 -4.43
C LEU A 246 11.46 -4.98 -5.02
N ARG A 247 10.33 -4.57 -5.56
CA ARG A 247 9.23 -5.47 -5.93
C ARG A 247 9.58 -6.57 -6.94
N PRO A 248 10.38 -6.34 -7.99
CA PRO A 248 10.80 -7.41 -8.90
C PRO A 248 11.51 -8.54 -8.19
N MET A 249 12.42 -8.22 -7.27
CA MET A 249 13.17 -9.21 -6.49
C MET A 249 12.30 -9.92 -5.45
N LEU A 250 11.48 -9.18 -4.70
CA LEU A 250 10.74 -9.72 -3.54
C LEU A 250 9.48 -10.49 -3.95
N TYR A 251 8.80 -10.05 -5.02
CA TYR A 251 7.50 -10.59 -5.43
C TYR A 251 7.47 -11.10 -6.86
N GLY A 252 8.60 -11.09 -7.59
CA GLY A 252 8.60 -11.39 -9.01
C GLY A 252 7.76 -10.41 -9.83
N ALA A 253 7.53 -9.19 -9.33
CA ALA A 253 6.66 -8.23 -9.97
C ALA A 253 7.26 -7.72 -11.28
N ALA A 254 6.50 -7.81 -12.37
CA ALA A 254 6.87 -7.20 -13.63
C ALA A 254 6.51 -5.70 -13.64
N HIS A 255 7.40 -4.89 -14.18
CA HIS A 255 7.21 -3.47 -14.44
C HIS A 255 7.46 -3.19 -15.93
N PRO A 256 6.64 -2.37 -16.61
CA PRO A 256 6.89 -2.02 -17.99
C PRO A 256 8.19 -1.20 -18.10
N VAL A 257 9.04 -1.55 -19.05
CA VAL A 257 10.30 -0.86 -19.32
C VAL A 257 10.24 -0.22 -20.68
N THR A 258 10.56 1.06 -20.76
CA THR A 258 10.59 1.85 -21.99
C THR A 258 11.96 2.47 -22.18
N PRO A 259 12.68 2.21 -23.28
CA PRO A 259 13.90 2.93 -23.62
C PRO A 259 13.56 4.37 -24.01
N LEU A 260 14.36 5.33 -23.53
CA LEU A 260 14.20 6.76 -23.85
C LEU A 260 15.22 7.20 -24.93
N TRP A 261 15.65 6.27 -25.78
CA TRP A 261 16.47 6.54 -26.98
C TRP A 261 15.86 5.84 -28.20
N ALA A 262 16.15 6.34 -29.38
CA ALA A 262 15.64 5.82 -30.63
C ALA A 262 16.38 4.55 -31.06
N GLY A 263 15.70 3.68 -31.79
CA GLY A 263 16.22 2.48 -32.43
C GLY A 263 15.23 1.32 -32.38
N GLU A 264 15.38 0.39 -33.31
CA GLU A 264 14.66 -0.88 -33.27
C GLU A 264 15.29 -1.82 -32.24
N PRO A 265 14.52 -2.74 -31.64
CA PRO A 265 15.06 -3.75 -30.74
C PRO A 265 16.19 -4.55 -31.40
N ALA A 266 17.37 -4.50 -30.82
CA ALA A 266 18.59 -5.16 -31.29
C ALA A 266 18.95 -6.39 -30.44
N GLY A 267 18.08 -6.80 -29.55
CA GLY A 267 18.25 -7.97 -28.70
C GLY A 267 17.36 -7.95 -27.47
N VAL A 268 17.45 -9.02 -26.70
CA VAL A 268 16.76 -9.23 -25.44
C VAL A 268 17.77 -9.03 -24.30
N TRP A 269 17.38 -8.26 -23.29
CA TRP A 269 18.26 -7.79 -22.22
C TRP A 269 17.60 -7.97 -20.83
N ASP A 270 18.42 -8.33 -19.85
CA ASP A 270 18.06 -8.24 -18.44
C ASP A 270 18.57 -6.89 -17.89
N LEU A 271 17.74 -6.16 -17.14
CA LEU A 271 18.13 -4.94 -16.45
C LEU A 271 18.69 -5.30 -15.09
N ALA A 272 20.01 -5.21 -14.92
CA ALA A 272 20.69 -5.56 -13.67
C ALA A 272 21.12 -4.31 -12.90
N GLY A 273 20.75 -4.29 -11.61
CA GLY A 273 21.12 -3.21 -10.69
C GLY A 273 22.55 -3.32 -10.17
N PRO A 274 22.97 -2.38 -9.30
CA PRO A 274 24.34 -2.28 -8.82
C PRO A 274 24.69 -3.15 -7.62
N ALA A 275 23.72 -3.88 -7.02
CA ALA A 275 24.00 -4.70 -5.86
C ALA A 275 24.81 -5.96 -6.20
N CYS A 276 25.63 -6.42 -5.23
CA CYS A 276 26.42 -7.65 -5.35
C CYS A 276 25.57 -8.90 -5.16
N GLU A 277 24.34 -8.89 -5.70
CA GLU A 277 23.35 -9.97 -5.57
C GLU A 277 22.80 -10.36 -6.93
N SER A 278 22.76 -11.66 -7.21
CA SER A 278 22.25 -12.20 -8.48
C SER A 278 20.76 -11.90 -8.70
N GLY A 279 20.03 -11.61 -7.61
CA GLY A 279 18.61 -11.24 -7.62
C GLY A 279 18.36 -9.78 -7.96
N ASP A 280 19.38 -8.92 -7.99
CA ASP A 280 19.20 -7.48 -8.27
C ASP A 280 18.93 -7.23 -9.76
N LEU A 281 17.71 -7.59 -10.17
CA LEU A 281 17.20 -7.46 -11.53
C LEU A 281 15.88 -6.68 -11.50
N LEU A 282 15.86 -5.53 -12.15
CA LEU A 282 14.64 -4.72 -12.31
C LEU A 282 13.68 -5.31 -13.35
N ALA A 283 14.21 -5.97 -14.38
CA ALA A 283 13.43 -6.65 -15.39
C ALA A 283 14.24 -7.73 -16.09
N ARG A 284 13.56 -8.73 -16.64
CA ARG A 284 14.13 -9.81 -17.44
C ARG A 284 13.54 -9.79 -18.84
N ASP A 285 14.32 -10.28 -19.79
CA ASP A 285 13.90 -10.57 -21.15
C ASP A 285 13.26 -9.36 -21.88
N VAL A 286 13.81 -8.16 -21.66
CA VAL A 286 13.29 -6.91 -22.25
C VAL A 286 13.89 -6.73 -23.65
N ALA A 287 13.05 -6.57 -24.67
CA ALA A 287 13.47 -6.22 -26.01
C ALA A 287 13.86 -4.73 -26.05
N LEU A 288 15.15 -4.43 -26.29
CA LEU A 288 15.69 -3.06 -26.30
C LEU A 288 16.52 -2.81 -27.57
N PRO A 289 16.53 -1.57 -28.08
CA PRO A 289 17.63 -1.13 -28.93
C PRO A 289 18.95 -1.34 -28.20
N ALA A 290 20.07 -1.49 -28.90
CA ALA A 290 21.37 -1.74 -28.25
C ALA A 290 21.63 -0.70 -27.16
N PRO A 291 21.70 -1.11 -25.86
CA PRO A 291 21.92 -0.16 -24.77
C PRO A 291 23.35 0.40 -24.84
N VAL A 292 23.46 1.71 -24.63
CA VAL A 292 24.76 2.42 -24.58
C VAL A 292 24.88 3.14 -23.24
N PRO A 293 26.09 3.26 -22.67
CA PRO A 293 26.31 4.02 -21.45
C PRO A 293 25.77 5.45 -21.57
N GLY A 294 25.06 5.91 -20.54
CA GLY A 294 24.39 7.22 -20.51
C GLY A 294 22.94 7.20 -21.00
N ALA A 295 22.50 6.19 -21.74
CA ALA A 295 21.10 6.06 -22.17
C ALA A 295 20.15 5.90 -20.97
N LEU A 296 18.94 6.44 -21.10
CA LEU A 296 17.93 6.42 -20.01
C LEU A 296 16.84 5.39 -20.29
N LEU A 297 16.41 4.72 -19.25
CA LEU A 297 15.26 3.82 -19.21
C LEU A 297 14.20 4.36 -18.27
N ALA A 298 12.95 4.21 -18.64
CA ALA A 298 11.79 4.47 -17.81
C ALA A 298 11.18 3.12 -17.35
N VAL A 299 11.15 2.88 -16.03
CA VAL A 299 10.49 1.73 -15.42
C VAL A 299 9.17 2.20 -14.85
N GLY A 300 8.07 1.84 -15.53
CA GLY A 300 6.72 2.29 -15.23
C GLY A 300 6.11 1.60 -14.00
N GLU A 301 4.90 2.04 -13.65
CA GLU A 301 4.11 1.49 -12.53
C GLU A 301 4.85 1.48 -11.18
N ALA A 302 5.85 2.35 -11.03
CA ALA A 302 6.67 2.47 -9.83
C ALA A 302 6.08 3.40 -8.76
N GLY A 303 4.90 3.98 -8.99
CA GLY A 303 4.27 4.93 -8.06
C GLY A 303 3.76 4.31 -6.76
N ALA A 304 3.55 2.98 -6.73
CA ALA A 304 3.17 2.24 -5.53
C ALA A 304 4.27 1.26 -5.13
N TYR A 305 4.64 1.27 -3.85
CA TYR A 305 5.63 0.34 -3.28
C TYR A 305 7.02 0.39 -3.96
N GLY A 306 7.31 1.47 -4.71
CA GLY A 306 8.66 1.81 -5.15
C GLY A 306 9.36 2.59 -4.04
N ALA A 307 9.19 3.92 -4.03
CA ALA A 307 9.82 4.79 -3.03
C ALA A 307 9.51 4.42 -1.58
N SER A 308 8.31 3.88 -1.28
CA SER A 308 7.93 3.47 0.09
C SER A 308 8.66 2.23 0.59
N MET A 309 9.10 1.35 -0.30
CA MET A 309 9.89 0.14 0.03
C MET A 309 11.38 0.30 -0.30
N SER A 310 11.80 1.47 -0.78
CA SER A 310 13.21 1.74 -1.02
C SER A 310 14.01 1.69 0.28
N SER A 311 15.24 1.26 0.19
CA SER A 311 16.14 1.08 1.33
C SER A 311 17.46 1.82 1.13
N SER A 312 18.24 1.94 2.21
CA SER A 312 19.62 2.41 2.19
C SER A 312 20.63 1.26 2.17
N TYR A 313 20.21 0.06 1.75
CA TYR A 313 21.13 -1.06 1.60
C TYR A 313 22.35 -0.67 0.77
N LEU A 314 23.52 -1.17 1.11
CA LEU A 314 24.84 -0.78 0.57
C LEU A 314 25.17 0.72 0.78
N THR A 315 24.57 1.37 1.79
CA THR A 315 24.72 2.81 2.07
C THR A 315 24.34 3.68 0.85
N ARG A 316 23.43 3.18 0.00
CA ARG A 316 22.96 3.92 -1.16
C ARG A 316 21.95 4.98 -0.77
N ALA A 317 22.22 6.22 -1.17
CA ALA A 317 21.32 7.33 -0.96
C ALA A 317 20.08 7.22 -1.86
N ARG A 318 18.89 7.46 -1.30
CA ARG A 318 17.64 7.38 -2.07
C ARG A 318 17.54 8.46 -3.14
N PRO A 319 16.92 8.15 -4.29
CA PRO A 319 16.78 9.11 -5.39
C PRO A 319 15.84 10.28 -5.03
N ALA A 320 15.94 11.36 -5.80
CA ALA A 320 14.97 12.44 -5.76
C ALA A 320 13.61 11.97 -6.29
N GLU A 321 12.53 12.61 -5.81
CA GLU A 321 11.21 12.50 -6.40
C GLU A 321 10.76 13.85 -6.97
N ALA A 322 10.27 13.85 -8.20
CA ALA A 322 9.70 15.01 -8.86
C ALA A 322 8.26 14.74 -9.27
N LEU A 323 7.43 15.76 -9.18
CA LEU A 323 6.03 15.73 -9.59
C LEU A 323 5.83 16.63 -10.79
N TYR A 324 5.25 16.09 -11.86
CA TYR A 324 4.82 16.88 -13.01
C TYR A 324 3.41 17.43 -12.77
N GLU A 325 3.26 18.74 -12.81
CA GLU A 325 2.01 19.42 -12.51
C GLU A 325 1.95 20.79 -13.18
N GLY A 326 0.80 21.12 -13.73
CA GLY A 326 0.58 22.43 -14.34
C GLY A 326 1.57 22.79 -15.47
N GLY A 327 2.03 21.77 -16.19
CA GLY A 327 3.02 21.95 -17.28
C GLY A 327 4.47 22.02 -16.84
N GLY A 328 4.78 21.83 -15.54
CA GLY A 328 6.14 21.91 -15.02
C GLY A 328 6.50 20.79 -14.03
N TRP A 329 7.81 20.61 -13.80
CA TRP A 329 8.34 19.67 -12.80
C TRP A 329 8.62 20.40 -11.49
N ARG A 330 8.23 19.77 -10.38
CA ARG A 330 8.53 20.25 -9.04
C ARG A 330 9.17 19.13 -8.23
N CYS A 331 10.31 19.39 -7.60
CA CYS A 331 10.92 18.45 -6.65
C CYS A 331 10.01 18.33 -5.42
N ILE A 332 9.61 17.08 -5.07
CA ILE A 332 8.79 16.77 -3.90
C ILE A 332 9.53 15.95 -2.85
N ARG A 333 10.72 15.48 -3.19
CA ARG A 333 11.74 14.92 -2.30
C ARG A 333 13.10 15.18 -2.93
N ARG A 334 14.02 15.80 -2.18
CA ARG A 334 15.40 15.94 -2.64
C ARG A 334 16.09 14.58 -2.69
N ARG A 335 17.13 14.46 -3.51
CA ARG A 335 18.05 13.32 -3.42
C ARG A 335 18.71 13.32 -2.05
N GLU A 336 18.83 12.15 -1.42
CA GLU A 336 19.63 11.99 -0.21
C GLU A 336 21.13 12.12 -0.55
N THR A 337 21.89 12.61 0.42
CA THR A 337 23.36 12.53 0.40
C THR A 337 23.79 11.26 1.17
N PRO A 338 25.03 10.80 1.04
CA PRO A 338 25.53 9.71 1.88
C PRO A 338 25.33 9.98 3.37
N GLU A 339 25.55 11.22 3.83
CA GLU A 339 25.39 11.64 5.22
C GLU A 339 23.94 11.50 5.72
N ASP A 340 22.93 11.66 4.87
CA ASP A 340 21.54 11.40 5.23
C ASP A 340 21.30 9.95 5.65
N VAL A 341 22.12 9.02 5.18
CA VAL A 341 21.95 7.58 5.45
C VAL A 341 22.39 7.25 6.86
N TRP A 342 23.47 7.86 7.34
CA TRP A 342 24.04 7.58 8.68
C TRP A 342 23.89 8.71 9.70
N ARG A 343 23.19 9.79 9.38
CA ARG A 343 23.04 10.94 10.30
C ARG A 343 22.41 10.62 11.66
N ALA A 344 21.81 9.46 11.82
CA ALA A 344 21.25 8.99 13.09
C ALA A 344 22.27 8.18 13.90
N GLU A 345 23.45 7.90 13.36
CA GLU A 345 24.52 7.24 14.07
C GLU A 345 25.18 8.22 15.03
N VAL A 346 25.53 7.73 16.23
CA VAL A 346 26.15 8.52 17.29
C VAL A 346 27.61 8.11 17.39
N GLU A 347 28.54 9.08 17.26
CA GLU A 347 29.96 8.81 17.52
C GLU A 347 30.18 8.56 19.02
N THR A 348 31.10 7.62 19.31
CA THR A 348 31.44 7.27 20.71
C THR A 348 32.01 8.49 21.44
N GLY A 349 31.26 9.06 22.39
CA GLY A 349 31.64 10.23 23.20
C GLY A 349 30.61 11.36 23.21
N GLU A 350 29.60 11.33 22.37
CA GLU A 350 28.46 12.22 22.49
C GLU A 350 27.45 11.65 23.47
N ASP A 351 27.22 12.39 24.57
CA ASP A 351 26.27 12.03 25.61
C ASP A 351 24.84 12.15 24.99
N THR A 352 24.20 11.02 24.74
CA THR A 352 22.80 11.01 24.30
C THR A 352 21.93 11.35 25.49
N GLY A 353 21.86 12.63 25.83
CA GLY A 353 20.89 13.17 26.80
C GLY A 353 19.48 12.73 26.38
N GLY A 354 18.93 11.78 27.15
CA GLY A 354 17.69 11.09 26.95
C GLY A 354 16.42 11.93 26.98
#